data_01965cd265ce791f348dca71ea2baae6
#
_entry.id   01965cd265ce791f348dca71ea2baae6
#
_cell.length_a   1.000
_cell.length_b   1.000
_cell.length_c   1.000
_cell.angle_alpha   90.00
_cell.angle_beta   90.00
_cell.angle_gamma   90.00
#
_symmetry.space_group_name_H-M   'P 1'
#
loop_
_entity.id
_entity.type
_entity.pdbx_description
1 polymer ?
#
loop_
_entity_poly.entity_id
_entity_poly.type
_entity_poly.pdbx_seq_one_letter_code
_entity_poly.pdbx_strand_id
1 'polypeptide(L)'
;MKTILTTLNAKYIHTSLALRWIYVANKDFFDIDFIEYTLKEDIAVIVEELLNTQCDVLGFSVYIWNVEQTGKIIQLLKQRKPELILFVGGPEVTYEPEYFLEKWPVDYVIS
;
A
#
# COMPACT_ATOMS: atom_id res chain seq x y z
N MET A 1 -9.46 -13.75 -5.79
CA MET A 1 -9.14 -12.31 -5.71
C MET A 1 -7.72 -12.16 -5.19
N LYS A 2 -6.87 -11.50 -5.95
CA LYS A 2 -5.46 -11.36 -5.59
C LYS A 2 -5.23 -10.06 -4.81
N THR A 3 -4.57 -10.17 -3.66
CA THR A 3 -4.27 -9.04 -2.79
C THR A 3 -2.76 -8.86 -2.68
N ILE A 4 -2.29 -7.63 -2.82
CA ILE A 4 -0.89 -7.26 -2.59
C ILE A 4 -0.84 -6.33 -1.39
N LEU A 5 0.07 -6.63 -0.46
CA LEU A 5 0.39 -5.74 0.65
C LEU A 5 1.75 -5.13 0.40
N THR A 6 1.87 -3.82 0.55
CA THR A 6 3.12 -3.14 0.24
C THR A 6 3.39 -1.97 1.17
N THR A 7 4.63 -1.53 1.18
CA THR A 7 5.05 -0.32 1.89
C THR A 7 6.33 0.22 1.26
N LEU A 8 6.61 1.50 1.51
CA LEU A 8 7.87 2.12 1.13
C LEU A 8 8.69 2.35 2.38
N ASN A 9 9.83 1.69 2.47
CA ASN A 9 10.73 1.81 3.61
C ASN A 9 11.68 3.00 3.44
N ALA A 10 12.02 3.64 4.56
CA ALA A 10 12.91 4.80 4.54
C ALA A 10 14.31 4.45 4.03
N LYS A 11 14.76 3.25 4.32
CA LYS A 11 16.05 2.72 3.87
C LYS A 11 15.86 1.24 3.58
N TYR A 12 16.86 0.66 2.96
CA TYR A 12 16.89 -0.74 2.55
C TYR A 12 16.83 -1.76 3.70
N ILE A 13 16.67 -1.32 4.94
CA ILE A 13 16.86 -2.21 6.08
C ILE A 13 15.58 -2.53 6.85
N HIS A 14 14.53 -1.72 6.71
CA HIS A 14 13.36 -1.88 7.57
C HIS A 14 12.22 -2.58 6.86
N THR A 15 11.92 -3.77 7.35
CA THR A 15 10.77 -4.53 6.93
C THR A 15 9.56 -4.11 7.74
N SER A 16 8.41 -3.94 7.09
CA SER A 16 7.18 -3.65 7.80
C SER A 16 6.70 -4.89 8.55
N LEU A 17 6.83 -4.87 9.87
CA LEU A 17 6.43 -5.99 10.69
C LEU A 17 4.93 -6.25 10.62
N ALA A 18 4.14 -5.18 10.60
CA ALA A 18 2.69 -5.29 10.54
C ALA A 18 2.22 -6.02 9.27
N LEU A 19 2.78 -5.66 8.12
CA LEU A 19 2.44 -6.30 6.86
C LEU A 19 2.89 -7.75 6.83
N ARG A 20 4.05 -8.05 7.39
CA ARG A 20 4.53 -9.44 7.48
C ARG A 20 3.61 -10.30 8.33
N TRP A 21 3.13 -9.76 9.44
CA TRP A 21 2.20 -10.47 10.29
C TRP A 21 0.90 -10.79 9.56
N ILE A 22 0.36 -9.81 8.85
CA ILE A 22 -0.87 -10.00 8.07
C ILE A 22 -0.65 -11.06 7.00
N TYR A 23 0.48 -11.02 6.31
CA TYR A 23 0.83 -11.99 5.29
C TYR A 23 0.91 -13.41 5.87
N VAL A 24 1.70 -13.59 6.95
CA VAL A 24 1.90 -14.90 7.55
C VAL A 24 0.59 -15.46 8.09
N ALA A 25 -0.25 -14.63 8.67
CA ALA A 25 -1.51 -15.07 9.24
C ALA A 25 -2.52 -15.53 8.19
N ASN A 26 -2.41 -15.04 6.95
CA ASN A 26 -3.44 -15.23 5.93
C ASN A 26 -2.99 -15.95 4.67
N LYS A 27 -1.69 -16.18 4.49
CA LYS A 27 -1.15 -16.71 3.23
C LYS A 27 -1.72 -18.07 2.82
N ASP A 28 -2.17 -18.87 3.78
CA ASP A 28 -2.72 -20.20 3.53
C ASP A 28 -4.21 -20.18 3.19
N PHE A 29 -4.88 -19.03 3.41
CA PHE A 29 -6.32 -18.88 3.23
C PHE A 29 -6.69 -17.95 2.08
N PHE A 30 -5.80 -17.04 1.71
CA PHE A 30 -6.06 -16.01 0.72
C PHE A 30 -4.90 -15.89 -0.24
N ASP A 31 -5.18 -15.44 -1.45
CA ASP A 31 -4.14 -15.13 -2.44
C ASP A 31 -3.52 -13.78 -2.09
N ILE A 32 -2.56 -13.77 -1.17
CA ILE A 32 -1.90 -12.57 -0.67
C ILE A 32 -0.40 -12.65 -0.95
N ASP A 33 0.14 -11.58 -1.54
CA ASP A 33 1.57 -11.38 -1.70
C ASP A 33 2.01 -10.12 -0.96
N PHE A 34 3.29 -10.04 -0.69
CA PHE A 34 3.88 -8.94 0.05
C PHE A 34 5.09 -8.42 -0.72
N ILE A 35 5.08 -7.12 -1.04
CA ILE A 35 6.17 -6.48 -1.78
C ILE A 35 6.61 -5.23 -1.03
N GLU A 36 7.92 -5.09 -0.82
CA GLU A 36 8.49 -3.90 -0.19
C GLU A 36 9.28 -3.08 -1.20
N TYR A 37 9.18 -1.77 -1.08
CA TYR A 37 9.96 -0.82 -1.84
C TYR A 37 10.71 0.11 -0.91
N THR A 38 11.64 0.87 -1.45
CA THR A 38 12.31 1.94 -0.69
C THR A 38 11.91 3.29 -1.25
N LEU A 39 12.08 4.34 -0.45
CA LEU A 39 11.79 5.70 -0.88
C LEU A 39 12.69 6.17 -2.02
N LYS A 40 13.79 5.46 -2.28
CA LYS A 40 14.72 5.78 -3.37
C LYS A 40 14.26 5.30 -4.72
N GLU A 41 13.30 4.38 -4.76
CA GLU A 41 12.83 3.82 -6.02
C GLU A 41 11.88 4.79 -6.71
N ASP A 42 11.92 4.79 -8.03
CA ASP A 42 11.10 5.68 -8.86
C ASP A 42 9.62 5.33 -8.72
N ILE A 43 8.81 6.32 -8.39
CA ILE A 43 7.36 6.14 -8.23
C ILE A 43 6.74 5.54 -9.48
N ALA A 44 7.15 6.01 -10.68
CA ALA A 44 6.60 5.49 -11.92
C ALA A 44 6.89 4.00 -12.10
N VAL A 45 8.08 3.56 -11.70
CA VAL A 45 8.45 2.14 -11.77
C VAL A 45 7.62 1.33 -10.80
N ILE A 46 7.45 1.82 -9.57
CA ILE A 46 6.62 1.15 -8.56
C ILE A 46 5.19 0.98 -9.08
N VAL A 47 4.60 2.03 -9.63
CA VAL A 47 3.24 1.98 -10.16
C VAL A 47 3.13 0.93 -11.26
N GLU A 48 4.08 0.90 -12.20
CA GLU A 48 4.05 -0.09 -13.27
C GLU A 48 4.19 -1.51 -12.74
N GLU A 49 5.08 -1.75 -11.80
CA GLU A 49 5.23 -3.07 -11.20
C GLU A 49 3.96 -3.53 -10.49
N LEU A 50 3.35 -2.64 -9.70
CA LEU A 50 2.12 -2.96 -8.99
C LEU A 50 0.96 -3.26 -9.95
N LEU A 51 0.85 -2.50 -11.03
CA LEU A 51 -0.16 -2.76 -12.05
C LEU A 51 0.08 -4.10 -12.75
N ASN A 52 1.34 -4.45 -12.98
CA ASN A 52 1.71 -5.71 -13.64
C ASN A 52 1.41 -6.94 -12.79
N THR A 53 1.23 -6.79 -11.48
CA THR A 53 0.81 -7.90 -10.62
C THR A 53 -0.61 -8.36 -10.92
N GLN A 54 -1.40 -7.51 -11.58
CA GLN A 54 -2.82 -7.78 -11.87
C GLN A 54 -3.63 -8.04 -10.60
N CYS A 55 -3.25 -7.40 -9.49
CA CYS A 55 -3.98 -7.57 -8.24
C CYS A 55 -5.35 -6.88 -8.30
N ASP A 56 -6.27 -7.38 -7.50
CA ASP A 56 -7.61 -6.82 -7.36
C ASP A 56 -7.69 -5.86 -6.17
N VAL A 57 -6.88 -6.13 -5.15
CA VAL A 57 -6.84 -5.35 -3.91
C VAL A 57 -5.40 -5.04 -3.59
N LEU A 58 -5.14 -3.80 -3.22
CA LEU A 58 -3.78 -3.36 -2.89
C LEU A 58 -3.81 -2.55 -1.59
N GLY A 59 -3.03 -2.99 -0.62
CA GLY A 59 -2.95 -2.33 0.68
C GLY A 59 -1.57 -1.73 0.92
N PHE A 60 -1.56 -0.53 1.50
CA PHE A 60 -0.33 0.19 1.84
C PHE A 60 -0.24 0.41 3.34
N SER A 61 0.94 0.20 3.88
CA SER A 61 1.25 0.62 5.25
C SER A 61 1.87 2.01 5.20
N VAL A 62 1.26 2.95 5.89
CA VAL A 62 1.63 4.37 5.82
C VAL A 62 2.31 4.81 7.10
N TYR A 63 3.50 5.37 6.94
CA TYR A 63 4.31 5.92 8.01
C TYR A 63 4.66 7.38 7.69
N ILE A 64 5.10 8.12 8.69
CA ILE A 64 5.42 9.52 8.50
C ILE A 64 6.45 9.75 7.39
N TRP A 65 7.38 8.81 7.22
CA TRP A 65 8.45 8.95 6.20
C TRP A 65 8.00 8.62 4.78
N ASN A 66 6.85 7.98 4.60
CA ASN A 66 6.41 7.58 3.26
C ASN A 66 5.04 8.14 2.86
N VAL A 67 4.44 8.99 3.69
CA VAL A 67 3.07 9.46 3.45
C VAL A 67 2.93 10.20 2.11
N GLU A 68 3.90 11.03 1.74
CA GLU A 68 3.84 11.78 0.48
C GLU A 68 3.95 10.87 -0.73
N GLN A 69 4.97 10.02 -0.75
CA GLN A 69 5.20 9.12 -1.88
C GLN A 69 4.06 8.13 -2.04
N THR A 70 3.57 7.59 -0.92
CA THR A 70 2.45 6.66 -0.94
C THR A 70 1.21 7.32 -1.53
N GLY A 71 0.93 8.57 -1.15
CA GLY A 71 -0.20 9.32 -1.70
C GLY A 71 -0.11 9.49 -3.21
N LYS A 72 1.08 9.81 -3.71
CA LYS A 72 1.31 9.96 -5.15
C LYS A 72 1.10 8.65 -5.90
N ILE A 73 1.60 7.55 -5.35
CA ILE A 73 1.43 6.23 -5.94
C ILE A 73 -0.05 5.86 -6.02
N ILE A 74 -0.78 6.09 -4.94
CA ILE A 74 -2.21 5.78 -4.86
C ILE A 74 -2.99 6.56 -5.90
N GLN A 75 -2.70 7.85 -6.06
CA GLN A 75 -3.37 8.67 -7.06
C GLN A 75 -3.12 8.16 -8.48
N LEU A 76 -1.87 7.81 -8.79
CA LEU A 76 -1.53 7.29 -10.11
C LEU A 76 -2.19 5.94 -10.36
N LEU A 77 -2.23 5.07 -9.36
CA LEU A 77 -2.87 3.77 -9.50
C LEU A 77 -4.36 3.90 -9.80
N LYS A 78 -5.06 4.78 -9.09
CA LYS A 78 -6.49 4.98 -9.34
C LYS A 78 -6.77 5.60 -10.69
N GLN A 79 -5.89 6.46 -11.18
CA GLN A 79 -6.02 7.01 -12.54
C GLN A 79 -5.86 5.94 -13.60
N ARG A 80 -4.93 5.02 -13.40
CA ARG A 80 -4.63 3.96 -14.36
C ARG A 80 -5.61 2.78 -14.28
N LYS A 81 -6.09 2.48 -13.07
CA LYS A 81 -6.99 1.34 -12.85
C LYS A 81 -8.04 1.73 -11.80
N PRO A 82 -9.12 2.43 -12.22
CA PRO A 82 -10.13 2.91 -11.27
C PRO A 82 -10.85 1.82 -10.48
N GLU A 83 -10.92 0.60 -11.00
CA GLU A 83 -11.57 -0.52 -10.34
C GLU A 83 -10.72 -1.17 -9.25
N LEU A 84 -9.43 -0.80 -9.16
CA LEU A 84 -8.54 -1.34 -8.13
C LEU A 84 -9.02 -0.93 -6.74
N ILE A 85 -9.18 -1.90 -5.85
CA ILE A 85 -9.58 -1.63 -4.48
C ILE A 85 -8.31 -1.29 -3.69
N LEU A 86 -8.27 -0.09 -3.11
CA LEU A 86 -7.12 0.39 -2.35
C LEU A 86 -7.49 0.59 -0.90
N PHE A 87 -6.62 0.13 0.00
CA PHE A 87 -6.75 0.44 1.43
C PHE A 87 -5.41 0.85 2.00
N VAL A 88 -5.47 1.61 3.09
CA VAL A 88 -4.28 2.06 3.80
C VAL A 88 -4.43 1.76 5.28
N GLY A 89 -3.31 1.53 5.94
CA GLY A 89 -3.25 1.33 7.38
C GLY A 89 -1.91 1.80 7.89
N GLY A 90 -1.66 1.61 9.18
CA GLY A 90 -0.39 1.98 9.78
C GLY A 90 -0.50 3.19 10.69
N PRO A 91 0.61 3.54 11.38
CA PRO A 91 0.57 4.58 12.42
C PRO A 91 0.10 5.94 11.95
N GLU A 92 0.48 6.33 10.72
CA GLU A 92 0.17 7.67 10.24
C GLU A 92 -1.32 7.87 9.98
N VAL A 93 -2.00 6.83 9.48
CA VAL A 93 -3.44 6.94 9.19
C VAL A 93 -4.31 6.70 10.41
N THR A 94 -3.76 6.14 11.49
CA THR A 94 -4.52 5.85 12.71
C THR A 94 -4.98 7.12 13.42
N TYR A 95 -4.23 8.20 13.30
CA TYR A 95 -4.57 9.46 13.97
C TYR A 95 -5.71 10.21 13.31
N GLU A 96 -5.78 10.18 11.97
CA GLU A 96 -6.79 10.93 11.23
C GLU A 96 -7.32 10.10 10.06
N PRO A 97 -8.03 9.00 10.32
CA PRO A 97 -8.50 8.14 9.24
C PRO A 97 -9.46 8.85 8.28
N GLU A 98 -10.28 9.78 8.77
CA GLU A 98 -11.18 10.54 7.91
C GLU A 98 -10.44 11.43 6.92
N TYR A 99 -9.28 11.98 7.33
CA TYR A 99 -8.47 12.79 6.43
C TYR A 99 -8.07 11.99 5.20
N PHE A 100 -7.60 10.76 5.40
CA PHE A 100 -7.15 9.92 4.29
C PHE A 100 -8.30 9.45 3.42
N LEU A 101 -9.47 9.19 4.00
CA LEU A 101 -10.65 8.85 3.21
C LEU A 101 -11.12 10.02 2.35
N GLU A 102 -10.97 11.24 2.82
CA GLU A 102 -11.38 12.43 2.06
C GLU A 102 -10.34 12.86 1.03
N LYS A 103 -9.06 12.80 1.37
CA LYS A 103 -7.99 13.38 0.55
C LYS A 103 -7.33 12.41 -0.41
N TRP A 104 -7.34 11.14 -0.08
CA TRP A 104 -6.75 10.10 -0.92
C TRP A 104 -7.84 9.27 -1.57
N PRO A 105 -7.63 8.81 -2.83
CA PRO A 105 -8.63 7.96 -3.50
C PRO A 105 -8.53 6.51 -3.03
N VAL A 106 -8.65 6.31 -1.73
CA VAL A 106 -8.65 4.98 -1.12
C VAL A 106 -10.08 4.56 -0.78
N ASP A 107 -10.32 3.27 -0.83
CA ASP A 107 -11.64 2.72 -0.54
C ASP A 107 -11.83 2.46 0.95
N TYR A 108 -10.76 2.10 1.66
CA TYR A 108 -10.80 1.78 3.08
C TYR A 108 -9.57 2.30 3.81
N VAL A 109 -9.76 2.63 5.08
CA VAL A 109 -8.69 2.95 6.02
C VAL A 109 -8.82 2.00 7.19
N ILE A 110 -7.72 1.31 7.53
CA ILE A 110 -7.68 0.37 8.65
C ILE A 110 -6.90 1.04 9.79
N SER A 111 -7.59 1.29 10.88
CA SER A 111 -6.99 1.90 12.06
C SER A 111 -6.74 0.89 13.17
#